data_a6d3ac977216a339a14b9e3c5061b580
#
_entry.id   a6d3ac977216a339a14b9e3c5061b580
#
_cell.length_a   1.000
_cell.length_b   1.000
_cell.length_c   1.000
_cell.angle_alpha   90.00
_cell.angle_beta   90.00
_cell.angle_gamma   90.00
#
_symmetry.space_group_name_H-M   'P 1'
#
loop_
_entity.id
_entity.type
_entity.pdbx_description
1 polymer ?
#
loop_
_entity_poly.entity_id
_entity_poly.type
_entity_poly.pdbx_seq_one_letter_code
_entity_poly.pdbx_strand_id
1 'polypeptide(L)'
;MKKNRKEAIIELIQQYPIETQEELLSRLNQIGFKTTQATISRDIRELALIKKPDADGKQIYCLIDQEDETSRKYQRILAEAIISMELAENMLVVKTVSGMAMASAAALDSLNIIGMVGTIAGDDTIMCVMKDKNIGRTAIAEIDHMIKKLKE
;
A
#
# COMPACT_ATOMS: atom_id res chain seq x y z
N MET A 1 -28.21 -10.82 -12.44
CA MET A 1 -27.98 -10.88 -10.98
C MET A 1 -28.34 -9.54 -10.33
N LYS A 2 -29.13 -9.55 -9.28
CA LYS A 2 -29.36 -8.31 -8.50
C LYS A 2 -28.07 -7.99 -7.72
N LYS A 3 -27.45 -6.85 -8.02
CA LYS A 3 -26.38 -6.30 -7.17
C LYS A 3 -26.89 -6.17 -5.75
N ASN A 4 -26.08 -6.58 -4.78
CA ASN A 4 -26.41 -6.33 -3.39
C ASN A 4 -26.00 -4.88 -3.00
N ARG A 5 -26.56 -4.40 -1.91
CA ARG A 5 -26.31 -3.02 -1.44
C ARG A 5 -24.83 -2.74 -1.19
N LYS A 6 -24.07 -3.70 -0.65
CA LYS A 6 -22.64 -3.54 -0.36
C LYS A 6 -21.81 -3.39 -1.63
N GLU A 7 -22.13 -4.15 -2.68
CA GLU A 7 -21.50 -4.00 -4.00
C GLU A 7 -21.79 -2.61 -4.59
N ALA A 8 -23.00 -2.14 -4.45
CA ALA A 8 -23.38 -0.80 -4.90
C ALA A 8 -22.63 0.30 -4.14
N ILE A 9 -22.42 0.15 -2.83
CA ILE A 9 -21.61 1.07 -2.03
C ILE A 9 -20.17 1.14 -2.56
N ILE A 10 -19.53 -0.02 -2.79
CA ILE A 10 -18.16 -0.09 -3.31
C ILE A 10 -18.06 0.63 -4.65
N GLU A 11 -18.99 0.39 -5.57
CA GLU A 11 -18.98 1.07 -6.88
C GLU A 11 -19.16 2.59 -6.75
N LEU A 12 -20.06 3.04 -5.89
CA LEU A 12 -20.31 4.47 -5.70
C LEU A 12 -19.08 5.20 -5.15
N ILE A 13 -18.39 4.63 -4.17
CA ILE A 13 -17.19 5.25 -3.61
C ILE A 13 -15.99 5.22 -4.57
N GLN A 14 -15.96 4.28 -5.52
CA GLN A 14 -14.96 4.25 -6.58
C GLN A 14 -15.23 5.26 -7.69
N GLN A 15 -16.50 5.56 -7.96
CA GLN A 15 -16.91 6.48 -9.03
C GLN A 15 -17.00 7.93 -8.59
N TYR A 16 -17.33 8.19 -7.32
CA TYR A 16 -17.59 9.53 -6.80
C TYR A 16 -16.82 9.81 -5.52
N PRO A 17 -16.36 11.06 -5.32
CA PRO A 17 -15.71 11.48 -4.08
C PRO A 17 -16.77 11.72 -2.99
N ILE A 18 -17.19 10.66 -2.31
CA ILE A 18 -18.24 10.74 -1.28
C ILE A 18 -17.60 11.07 0.08
N GLU A 19 -18.04 12.19 0.67
CA GLU A 19 -17.49 12.71 1.93
C GLU A 19 -18.31 12.32 3.16
N THR A 20 -19.63 12.12 3.00
CA THR A 20 -20.55 11.91 4.12
C THR A 20 -21.43 10.68 3.95
N GLN A 21 -21.95 10.17 5.08
CA GLN A 21 -22.91 9.06 5.08
C GLN A 21 -24.24 9.48 4.43
N GLU A 22 -24.65 10.73 4.62
CA GLU A 22 -25.86 11.28 4.01
C GLU A 22 -25.76 11.29 2.48
N GLU A 23 -24.60 11.68 1.93
CA GLU A 23 -24.35 11.64 0.49
C GLU A 23 -24.43 10.21 -0.04
N LEU A 24 -23.82 9.26 0.63
CA LEU A 24 -23.85 7.85 0.26
C LEU A 24 -25.29 7.31 0.29
N LEU A 25 -26.04 7.64 1.34
CA LEU A 25 -27.45 7.27 1.48
C LEU A 25 -28.30 7.83 0.33
N SER A 26 -28.11 9.10 0.01
CA SER A 26 -28.83 9.78 -1.09
C SER A 26 -28.55 9.09 -2.44
N ARG A 27 -27.29 8.80 -2.73
CA ARG A 27 -26.90 8.13 -3.98
C ARG A 27 -27.45 6.69 -4.07
N LEU A 28 -27.44 5.96 -2.98
CA LEU A 28 -28.03 4.60 -2.91
C LEU A 28 -29.54 4.64 -3.16
N ASN A 29 -30.24 5.59 -2.56
CA ASN A 29 -31.69 5.75 -2.77
C ASN A 29 -32.01 6.10 -4.24
N GLN A 30 -31.19 6.93 -4.89
CA GLN A 30 -31.33 7.30 -6.31
C GLN A 30 -31.21 6.09 -7.25
N ILE A 31 -30.38 5.12 -6.91
CA ILE A 31 -30.19 3.89 -7.71
C ILE A 31 -31.10 2.73 -7.29
N GLY A 32 -32.06 3.00 -6.39
CA GLY A 32 -33.12 2.07 -6.02
C GLY A 32 -32.88 1.24 -4.74
N PHE A 33 -31.81 1.51 -3.98
CA PHE A 33 -31.58 0.89 -2.68
C PHE A 33 -32.18 1.75 -1.56
N LYS A 34 -33.44 1.51 -1.21
CA LYS A 34 -34.08 2.16 -0.08
C LYS A 34 -33.47 1.64 1.22
N THR A 35 -32.80 2.51 1.94
CA THR A 35 -32.09 2.15 3.17
C THR A 35 -32.07 3.32 4.16
N THR A 36 -31.57 3.08 5.36
CA THR A 36 -31.50 4.08 6.43
C THR A 36 -30.05 4.39 6.79
N GLN A 37 -29.84 5.52 7.47
CA GLN A 37 -28.51 5.91 7.95
C GLN A 37 -27.89 4.86 8.89
N ALA A 38 -28.68 4.25 9.76
CA ALA A 38 -28.21 3.19 10.67
C ALA A 38 -27.68 1.97 9.88
N THR A 39 -28.36 1.59 8.81
CA THR A 39 -27.95 0.48 7.94
C THR A 39 -26.66 0.83 7.19
N ILE A 40 -26.55 2.06 6.65
CA ILE A 40 -25.33 2.54 5.98
C ILE A 40 -24.15 2.60 6.93
N SER A 41 -24.36 3.08 8.15
CA SER A 41 -23.30 3.10 9.19
C SER A 41 -22.78 1.69 9.49
N ARG A 42 -23.68 0.71 9.54
CA ARG A 42 -23.31 -0.71 9.72
C ARG A 42 -22.56 -1.27 8.53
N ASP A 43 -23.04 -0.98 7.31
CA ASP A 43 -22.36 -1.42 6.07
C ASP A 43 -20.95 -0.84 5.96
N ILE A 44 -20.75 0.42 6.32
CA ILE A 44 -19.44 1.08 6.35
C ILE A 44 -18.48 0.32 7.29
N ARG A 45 -18.94 -0.08 8.46
CA ARG A 45 -18.14 -0.89 9.40
C ARG A 45 -17.82 -2.27 8.84
N GLU A 46 -18.83 -2.97 8.32
CA GLU A 46 -18.65 -4.33 7.80
C GLU A 46 -17.74 -4.38 6.57
N LEU A 47 -17.78 -3.35 5.74
CA LEU A 47 -16.88 -3.18 4.59
C LEU A 47 -15.51 -2.60 4.97
N ALA A 48 -15.32 -2.24 6.24
CA ALA A 48 -14.10 -1.60 6.74
C ALA A 48 -13.70 -0.36 5.92
N LEU A 49 -14.67 0.46 5.54
CA LEU A 49 -14.41 1.71 4.82
C LEU A 49 -13.72 2.72 5.73
N ILE A 50 -12.74 3.40 5.18
CA ILE A 50 -12.01 4.48 5.84
C ILE A 50 -12.15 5.77 5.05
N LYS A 51 -11.83 6.91 5.66
CA LYS A 51 -11.68 8.17 4.95
C LYS A 51 -10.22 8.47 4.69
N LYS A 52 -9.91 8.83 3.43
CA LYS A 52 -8.60 9.34 3.03
C LYS A 52 -8.75 10.68 2.32
N PRO A 53 -7.75 11.59 2.43
CA PRO A 53 -7.78 12.82 1.65
C PRO A 53 -7.65 12.51 0.15
N ASP A 54 -8.49 13.19 -0.65
CA ASP A 54 -8.35 13.18 -2.11
C ASP A 54 -7.30 14.22 -2.57
N ALA A 55 -7.17 14.42 -3.88
CA ALA A 55 -6.24 15.37 -4.46
C ALA A 55 -6.46 16.83 -3.99
N ASP A 56 -7.70 17.18 -3.59
CA ASP A 56 -8.08 18.51 -3.09
C ASP A 56 -8.05 18.62 -1.55
N GLY A 57 -7.63 17.55 -0.87
CA GLY A 57 -7.57 17.48 0.59
C GLY A 57 -8.91 17.14 1.27
N LYS A 58 -9.95 16.81 0.53
CA LYS A 58 -11.26 16.40 1.06
C LYS A 58 -11.22 14.95 1.54
N GLN A 59 -11.78 14.70 2.72
CA GLN A 59 -11.82 13.34 3.30
C GLN A 59 -12.96 12.55 2.66
N ILE A 60 -12.61 11.61 1.79
CA ILE A 60 -13.55 10.75 1.07
C ILE A 60 -13.51 9.30 1.53
N TYR A 61 -14.65 8.62 1.43
CA TYR A 61 -14.71 7.19 1.72
C TYR A 61 -13.96 6.37 0.67
N CYS A 62 -13.15 5.41 1.14
CA CYS A 62 -12.49 4.43 0.28
C CYS A 62 -12.40 3.08 1.00
N LEU A 63 -12.20 2.02 0.22
CA LEU A 63 -11.82 0.73 0.78
C LEU A 63 -10.42 0.85 1.40
N ILE A 64 -10.22 0.14 2.51
CA ILE A 64 -8.85 -0.17 2.95
C ILE A 64 -8.26 -1.05 1.84
N ASP A 65 -7.30 -0.49 1.14
CA ASP A 65 -6.57 -1.24 0.15
C ASP A 65 -5.74 -2.29 0.90
N GLN A 66 -6.08 -3.56 0.74
CA GLN A 66 -5.31 -4.65 1.34
C GLN A 66 -3.86 -4.63 0.82
N GLU A 67 -3.66 -4.13 -0.39
CA GLU A 67 -2.32 -3.89 -0.93
C GLU A 67 -1.57 -2.83 -0.12
N ASP A 68 -2.23 -1.74 0.28
CA ASP A 68 -1.62 -0.69 1.11
C ASP A 68 -1.19 -1.21 2.49
N GLU A 69 -1.99 -2.06 3.13
CA GLU A 69 -1.66 -2.61 4.44
C GLU A 69 -0.53 -3.64 4.36
N THR A 70 -0.56 -4.50 3.36
CA THR A 70 0.51 -5.46 3.09
C THR A 70 1.80 -4.74 2.71
N SER A 71 1.71 -3.73 1.86
CA SER A 71 2.84 -2.89 1.47
C SER A 71 3.46 -2.18 2.69
N ARG A 72 2.66 -1.62 3.56
CA ARG A 72 3.13 -1.00 4.82
C ARG A 72 3.83 -1.98 5.74
N LYS A 73 3.34 -3.21 5.85
CA LYS A 73 3.99 -4.28 6.61
C LYS A 73 5.40 -4.55 6.08
N TYR A 74 5.57 -4.68 4.77
CA TYR A 74 6.88 -4.89 4.16
C TYR A 74 7.79 -3.69 4.33
N GLN A 75 7.28 -2.49 4.19
CA GLN A 75 8.05 -1.26 4.44
C GLN A 75 8.56 -1.18 5.89
N ARG A 76 7.76 -1.60 6.86
CA ARG A 76 8.16 -1.68 8.28
C ARG A 76 9.29 -2.67 8.50
N ILE A 77 9.21 -3.85 7.87
CA ILE A 77 10.29 -4.84 7.93
C ILE A 77 11.60 -4.23 7.44
N LEU A 78 11.58 -3.55 6.30
CA LEU A 78 12.76 -2.89 5.75
C LEU A 78 13.27 -1.77 6.66
N ALA A 79 12.40 -0.96 7.22
CA ALA A 79 12.76 0.13 8.12
C ALA A 79 13.45 -0.36 9.40
N GLU A 80 13.04 -1.50 9.92
CA GLU A 80 13.63 -2.09 11.12
C GLU A 80 14.92 -2.84 10.82
N ALA A 81 15.06 -3.43 9.65
CA ALA A 81 16.13 -4.36 9.32
C ALA A 81 17.32 -3.72 8.61
N ILE A 82 17.10 -2.79 7.68
CA ILE A 82 18.16 -2.26 6.82
C ILE A 82 19.10 -1.34 7.60
N ILE A 83 20.41 -1.66 7.53
CA ILE A 83 21.48 -0.86 8.10
C ILE A 83 22.10 0.05 7.04
N SER A 84 22.41 -0.49 5.87
CA SER A 84 23.04 0.24 4.76
C SER A 84 22.70 -0.35 3.42
N MET A 85 22.83 0.48 2.38
CA MET A 85 22.68 0.08 0.99
C MET A 85 23.83 0.67 0.18
N GLU A 86 24.46 -0.14 -0.66
CA GLU A 86 25.55 0.27 -1.53
C GLU A 86 25.40 -0.38 -2.91
N LEU A 87 25.66 0.40 -3.94
CA LEU A 87 25.57 -0.04 -5.33
C LEU A 87 26.97 -0.30 -5.89
N ALA A 88 27.22 -1.53 -6.35
CA ALA A 88 28.41 -1.91 -7.11
C ALA A 88 27.94 -2.20 -8.56
N GLU A 89 28.13 -1.26 -9.47
CA GLU A 89 27.61 -1.30 -10.85
C GLU A 89 26.07 -1.52 -10.84
N ASN A 90 25.58 -2.66 -11.29
CA ASN A 90 24.17 -3.02 -11.27
C ASN A 90 23.79 -3.95 -10.07
N MET A 91 24.70 -4.16 -9.15
CA MET A 91 24.48 -4.97 -7.96
C MET A 91 24.21 -4.07 -6.76
N LEU A 92 22.99 -4.11 -6.25
CA LEU A 92 22.62 -3.43 -5.01
C LEU A 92 22.88 -4.39 -3.83
N VAL A 93 23.77 -4.00 -2.94
CA VAL A 93 24.08 -4.76 -1.72
C VAL A 93 23.41 -4.09 -0.54
N VAL A 94 22.52 -4.82 0.12
CA VAL A 94 21.76 -4.35 1.28
C VAL A 94 22.25 -5.07 2.51
N LYS A 95 22.74 -4.33 3.50
CA LYS A 95 23.12 -4.86 4.80
C LYS A 95 21.95 -4.72 5.78
N THR A 96 21.68 -5.79 6.50
CA THR A 96 20.62 -5.83 7.51
C THR A 96 21.17 -6.18 8.89
N VAL A 97 20.34 -6.04 9.90
CA VAL A 97 20.63 -6.66 11.20
C VAL A 97 20.69 -8.19 11.04
N SER A 98 21.48 -8.84 11.89
CA SER A 98 21.69 -10.29 11.85
C SER A 98 20.37 -11.07 11.84
N GLY A 99 20.24 -12.05 10.96
CA GLY A 99 19.06 -12.90 10.83
C GLY A 99 17.90 -12.29 10.04
N MET A 100 18.00 -11.04 9.55
CA MET A 100 16.89 -10.34 8.91
C MET A 100 16.99 -10.26 7.38
N ALA A 101 18.04 -10.77 6.76
CA ALA A 101 18.24 -10.62 5.33
C ALA A 101 17.15 -11.33 4.51
N MET A 102 16.75 -12.53 4.86
CA MET A 102 15.73 -13.29 4.13
C MET A 102 14.35 -12.62 4.20
N ALA A 103 13.94 -12.15 5.38
CA ALA A 103 12.67 -11.43 5.54
C ALA A 103 12.67 -10.11 4.76
N SER A 104 13.78 -9.40 4.77
CA SER A 104 13.97 -8.15 4.03
C SER A 104 13.98 -8.38 2.52
N ALA A 105 14.61 -9.44 2.03
CA ALA A 105 14.58 -9.81 0.62
C ALA A 105 13.17 -10.15 0.15
N ALA A 106 12.40 -10.89 0.93
CA ALA A 106 11.00 -11.18 0.67
C ALA A 106 10.15 -9.89 0.60
N ALA A 107 10.42 -8.95 1.49
CA ALA A 107 9.77 -7.64 1.48
C ALA A 107 10.11 -6.83 0.21
N LEU A 108 11.37 -6.79 -0.19
CA LEU A 108 11.81 -6.13 -1.43
C LEU A 108 11.14 -6.73 -2.67
N ASP A 109 11.10 -8.06 -2.75
CA ASP A 109 10.45 -8.78 -3.85
C ASP A 109 8.94 -8.45 -3.92
N SER A 110 8.28 -8.38 -2.77
CA SER A 110 6.85 -8.09 -2.69
C SER A 110 6.49 -6.64 -2.99
N LEU A 111 7.39 -5.70 -2.75
CA LEU A 111 7.20 -4.28 -3.06
C LEU A 111 7.40 -3.95 -4.54
N ASN A 112 7.85 -4.91 -5.34
CA ASN A 112 8.04 -4.75 -6.79
C ASN A 112 8.87 -3.51 -7.15
N ILE A 113 10.03 -3.37 -6.54
CA ILE A 113 10.95 -2.26 -6.83
C ILE A 113 11.31 -2.24 -8.32
N ILE A 114 11.09 -1.11 -8.96
CA ILE A 114 11.27 -0.97 -10.42
C ILE A 114 12.71 -1.30 -10.82
N GLY A 115 12.84 -2.21 -11.78
CA GLY A 115 14.13 -2.61 -12.34
C GLY A 115 14.93 -3.60 -11.51
N MET A 116 14.40 -4.05 -10.38
CA MET A 116 14.98 -5.15 -9.61
C MET A 116 14.62 -6.48 -10.28
N VAL A 117 15.64 -7.19 -10.73
CA VAL A 117 15.49 -8.47 -11.45
C VAL A 117 15.26 -9.63 -10.50
N GLY A 118 15.95 -9.62 -9.37
CA GLY A 118 15.83 -10.63 -8.33
C GLY A 118 16.78 -10.37 -7.17
N THR A 119 16.62 -11.14 -6.10
CA THR A 119 17.41 -11.03 -4.87
C THR A 119 17.87 -12.39 -4.38
N ILE A 120 19.03 -12.42 -3.75
CA ILE A 120 19.51 -13.55 -2.96
C ILE A 120 19.96 -13.03 -1.60
N ALA A 121 19.49 -13.69 -0.53
CA ALA A 121 19.77 -13.28 0.83
C ALA A 121 20.59 -14.32 1.58
N GLY A 122 21.56 -13.85 2.33
CA GLY A 122 22.28 -14.61 3.36
C GLY A 122 21.65 -14.36 4.74
N ASP A 123 22.48 -14.25 5.77
CA ASP A 123 22.04 -13.95 7.13
C ASP A 123 21.77 -12.44 7.35
N ASP A 124 22.72 -11.59 6.97
CA ASP A 124 22.71 -10.14 7.18
C ASP A 124 22.93 -9.32 5.89
N THR A 125 22.99 -9.97 4.76
CA THR A 125 23.30 -9.35 3.47
C THR A 125 22.40 -9.86 2.38
N ILE A 126 21.88 -8.93 1.58
CA ILE A 126 21.07 -9.21 0.39
C ILE A 126 21.83 -8.70 -0.83
N MET A 127 21.93 -9.53 -1.86
CA MET A 127 22.42 -9.12 -3.17
C MET A 127 21.23 -8.99 -4.12
N CYS A 128 20.99 -7.78 -4.60
CA CYS A 128 19.88 -7.45 -5.52
C CYS A 128 20.47 -7.15 -6.90
N VAL A 129 20.00 -7.84 -7.92
CA VAL A 129 20.40 -7.57 -9.29
C VAL A 129 19.45 -6.53 -9.89
N MET A 130 19.99 -5.41 -10.32
CA MET A 130 19.27 -4.33 -10.99
C MET A 130 19.50 -4.40 -12.49
N LYS A 131 18.54 -3.89 -13.30
CA LYS A 131 18.69 -3.86 -14.77
C LYS A 131 19.89 -3.05 -15.21
N ASP A 132 20.16 -1.93 -14.56
CA ASP A 132 21.33 -1.09 -14.79
C ASP A 132 21.68 -0.27 -13.55
N LYS A 133 22.80 0.44 -13.62
CA LYS A 133 23.32 1.27 -12.55
C LYS A 133 22.42 2.46 -12.20
N ASN A 134 21.82 3.10 -13.19
CA ASN A 134 20.96 4.27 -12.96
C ASN A 134 19.66 3.87 -12.28
N ILE A 135 19.07 2.76 -12.70
CA ILE A 135 17.89 2.16 -12.04
C ILE A 135 18.22 1.74 -10.61
N GLY A 136 19.42 1.20 -10.38
CA GLY A 136 19.91 0.88 -9.04
C GLY A 136 19.98 2.09 -8.11
N ARG A 137 20.44 3.22 -8.59
CA ARG A 137 20.45 4.49 -7.83
C ARG A 137 19.04 4.97 -7.49
N THR A 138 18.13 4.90 -8.43
CA THR A 138 16.71 5.22 -8.21
C THR A 138 16.08 4.29 -7.19
N ALA A 139 16.38 3.01 -7.24
CA ALA A 139 15.89 2.03 -6.27
C ALA A 139 16.37 2.33 -4.84
N ILE A 140 17.64 2.69 -4.66
CA ILE A 140 18.16 3.11 -3.35
C ILE A 140 17.40 4.33 -2.83
N ALA A 141 17.20 5.33 -3.66
CA ALA A 141 16.46 6.55 -3.28
C ALA A 141 15.01 6.24 -2.91
N GLU A 142 14.35 5.36 -3.63
CA GLU A 142 12.98 4.91 -3.36
C GLU A 142 12.87 4.17 -2.03
N ILE A 143 13.75 3.19 -1.77
CA ILE A 143 13.77 2.42 -0.53
C ILE A 143 14.10 3.34 0.65
N ASP A 144 15.08 4.21 0.51
CA ASP A 144 15.47 5.18 1.55
C ASP A 144 14.33 6.14 1.90
N HIS A 145 13.59 6.60 0.89
CA HIS A 145 12.39 7.43 1.09
C HIS A 145 11.29 6.69 1.86
N MET A 146 11.01 5.44 1.50
CA MET A 146 10.03 4.61 2.21
C MET A 146 10.39 4.43 3.68
N ILE A 147 11.65 4.14 3.96
CA ILE A 147 12.16 3.95 5.33
C ILE A 147 12.05 5.22 6.16
N LYS A 148 12.47 6.36 5.61
CA LYS A 148 12.41 7.67 6.30
C LYS A 148 10.99 8.10 6.60
N LYS A 149 10.07 7.89 5.68
CA LYS A 149 8.65 8.22 5.87
C LYS A 149 8.02 7.49 7.06
N LEU A 150 8.44 6.26 7.33
CA LEU A 150 7.93 5.47 8.45
C LEU A 150 8.55 5.85 9.80
N LYS A 151 9.70 6.51 9.81
CA LYS A 151 10.40 6.94 11.03
C LYS A 151 9.98 8.35 11.49
N GLU A 152 9.24 9.06 10.66
CA GLU A 152 8.58 10.32 11.00
C GLU A 152 7.29 10.02 11.79
#